data_8e11b0e6c8993d2e61bdbe37bf4afaad
#
_entry.id   8e11b0e6c8993d2e61bdbe37bf4afaad
#
_cell.length_a   1.000
_cell.length_b   1.000
_cell.length_c   1.000
_cell.angle_alpha   90.00
_cell.angle_beta   90.00
_cell.angle_gamma   90.00
#
_symmetry.space_group_name_H-M   'P 1'
#
loop_
_entity.id
_entity.type
_entity.pdbx_description
1 polymer ?
#
loop_
_entity_poly.entity_id
_entity_poly.type
_entity_poly.pdbx_seq_one_letter_code
_entity_poly.pdbx_strand_id
1 'polypeptide(L)'
;MYEIILGRSPKDRRIMGTKASILLAKHYVQMERTTSLANPIFLDIDKPHAILVSGKRGSGKSYTLGVMAEGIANLEPEIKQNISTIIFDTMGIYWSMKNPNLKDAKILTEWEIKPASADITLYAPIGKFDEYQKKGFPVDQPLAIRPNLMSAKEWSEIFNIEELSPASLLLERAISVAEESESNFSLTSLMKIIKEDKDAAESEVKIVLSKLNAIKKWGIFDERGTDLSELTTGGQTSIIDLSPYAETDDGDMIRALIISHISRSYLGENAFRYLGVASP
;
A
#
# COMPACT_ATOMS: atom_id res chain seq x y z
N MET A 1 14.68 -24.32 -25.34
CA MET A 1 13.59 -23.36 -25.06
C MET A 1 14.24 -22.02 -24.83
N TYR A 2 13.75 -20.96 -25.46
CA TYR A 2 14.34 -19.61 -25.32
C TYR A 2 13.58 -18.85 -24.23
N GLU A 3 14.30 -18.37 -23.22
CA GLU A 3 13.71 -17.57 -22.13
C GLU A 3 13.74 -16.08 -22.50
N ILE A 4 12.64 -15.38 -22.27
CA ILE A 4 12.54 -13.95 -22.48
C ILE A 4 12.54 -13.30 -21.09
N ILE A 5 13.45 -12.33 -20.83
CA ILE A 5 13.48 -11.60 -19.56
C ILE A 5 13.23 -10.12 -19.86
N LEU A 6 12.05 -9.64 -19.47
CA LEU A 6 11.68 -8.25 -19.62
C LEU A 6 12.46 -7.39 -18.62
N GLY A 7 12.99 -6.26 -19.07
CA GLY A 7 13.70 -5.30 -18.22
C GLY A 7 15.18 -5.59 -18.02
N ARG A 8 15.69 -6.79 -18.33
CA ARG A 8 17.08 -7.18 -18.09
C ARG A 8 17.98 -6.90 -19.28
N SER A 9 19.13 -6.26 -19.03
CA SER A 9 20.11 -6.00 -20.07
C SER A 9 20.75 -7.29 -20.61
N PRO A 10 21.26 -7.33 -21.89
CA PRO A 10 21.96 -8.50 -22.42
C PRO A 10 23.22 -8.89 -21.62
N LYS A 11 23.85 -7.91 -20.96
CA LYS A 11 25.02 -8.14 -20.09
C LYS A 11 24.61 -8.88 -18.83
N ASP A 12 23.59 -8.36 -18.12
CA ASP A 12 23.11 -8.93 -16.87
C ASP A 12 22.48 -10.31 -17.09
N ARG A 13 21.81 -10.51 -18.24
CA ARG A 13 21.28 -11.81 -18.64
C ARG A 13 22.35 -12.88 -18.76
N ARG A 14 23.54 -12.54 -19.33
CA ARG A 14 24.66 -13.49 -19.44
C ARG A 14 25.21 -13.89 -18.06
N ILE A 15 25.17 -13.00 -17.09
CA ILE A 15 25.73 -13.22 -15.75
C ILE A 15 24.71 -13.94 -14.84
N MET A 16 23.47 -13.52 -14.86
CA MET A 16 22.46 -13.92 -13.88
C MET A 16 21.43 -14.93 -14.42
N GLY A 17 21.33 -15.11 -15.76
CA GLY A 17 20.27 -15.93 -16.35
C GLY A 17 18.89 -15.43 -15.94
N THR A 18 18.06 -16.30 -15.36
CA THR A 18 16.73 -15.99 -14.78
C THR A 18 16.75 -15.72 -13.28
N LYS A 19 17.92 -15.74 -12.62
CA LYS A 19 18.03 -15.44 -11.19
C LYS A 19 17.50 -14.04 -10.90
N ALA A 20 16.80 -13.85 -9.79
CA ALA A 20 16.11 -12.61 -9.44
C ALA A 20 15.16 -12.10 -10.55
N SER A 21 14.36 -13.01 -11.09
CA SER A 21 13.23 -12.69 -11.97
C SER A 21 12.05 -13.58 -11.64
N ILE A 22 10.84 -13.12 -11.97
CA ILE A 22 9.59 -13.86 -11.72
C ILE A 22 8.96 -14.28 -13.04
N LEU A 23 8.35 -15.46 -13.07
CA LEU A 23 7.59 -15.91 -14.24
C LEU A 23 6.32 -15.07 -14.37
N LEU A 24 6.23 -14.27 -15.44
CA LEU A 24 5.09 -13.41 -15.71
C LEU A 24 4.10 -14.01 -16.69
N ALA A 25 4.62 -14.70 -17.73
CA ALA A 25 3.80 -15.21 -18.84
C ALA A 25 4.51 -16.33 -19.58
N LYS A 26 3.80 -16.99 -20.48
CA LYS A 26 4.37 -17.85 -21.52
C LYS A 26 3.96 -17.32 -22.90
N HIS A 27 4.85 -17.46 -23.87
CA HIS A 27 4.56 -17.04 -25.23
C HIS A 27 3.50 -17.96 -25.84
N TYR A 28 2.38 -17.36 -26.25
CA TYR A 28 1.28 -18.07 -26.89
C TYR A 28 1.52 -18.15 -28.39
N VAL A 29 1.67 -19.36 -28.89
CA VAL A 29 1.89 -19.61 -30.32
C VAL A 29 0.70 -20.38 -30.87
N GLN A 30 0.03 -19.83 -31.84
CA GLN A 30 -1.04 -20.49 -32.59
C GLN A 30 -0.49 -20.97 -33.93
N MET A 31 -0.46 -22.30 -34.13
CA MET A 31 -0.10 -22.92 -35.39
C MET A 31 -1.33 -23.61 -35.95
N GLU A 32 -1.95 -23.04 -37.01
CA GLU A 32 -3.15 -23.53 -37.68
C GLU A 32 -4.26 -23.99 -36.71
N ARG A 33 -4.24 -25.27 -36.30
CA ARG A 33 -5.23 -25.89 -35.39
C ARG A 33 -4.71 -26.20 -33.99
N THR A 34 -3.44 -25.92 -33.72
CA THR A 34 -2.82 -26.24 -32.43
C THR A 34 -2.35 -24.98 -31.75
N THR A 35 -2.69 -24.86 -30.48
CA THR A 35 -2.19 -23.80 -29.61
C THR A 35 -1.10 -24.36 -28.71
N SER A 36 0.04 -23.70 -28.63
CA SER A 36 1.15 -24.09 -27.75
C SER A 36 1.53 -22.93 -26.84
N LEU A 37 1.69 -23.24 -25.56
CA LEU A 37 2.39 -22.36 -24.60
C LEU A 37 3.89 -22.64 -24.76
N ALA A 38 4.58 -21.70 -25.41
CA ALA A 38 5.99 -21.83 -25.71
C ALA A 38 6.85 -21.09 -24.65
N ASN A 39 7.85 -20.40 -25.07
CA ASN A 39 8.91 -19.79 -24.26
C ASN A 39 8.40 -19.02 -23.04
N PRO A 40 8.94 -19.27 -21.85
CA PRO A 40 8.60 -18.52 -20.64
C PRO A 40 9.07 -17.06 -20.75
N ILE A 41 8.25 -16.15 -20.23
CA ILE A 41 8.51 -14.71 -20.16
C ILE A 41 8.64 -14.36 -18.68
N PHE A 42 9.82 -13.91 -18.30
CA PHE A 42 10.14 -13.47 -16.96
C PHE A 42 10.17 -11.95 -16.87
N LEU A 43 9.92 -11.42 -15.69
CA LEU A 43 10.11 -10.02 -15.34
C LEU A 43 11.34 -9.90 -14.43
N ASP A 44 12.26 -9.04 -14.79
CA ASP A 44 13.41 -8.68 -13.96
C ASP A 44 12.96 -7.94 -12.68
N ILE A 45 13.48 -8.36 -11.53
CA ILE A 45 13.24 -7.71 -10.24
C ILE A 45 14.54 -7.28 -9.54
N ASP A 46 15.69 -7.48 -10.20
CA ASP A 46 17.00 -7.05 -9.70
C ASP A 46 17.17 -5.52 -9.79
N LYS A 47 16.52 -4.89 -10.77
CA LYS A 47 16.60 -3.45 -11.01
C LYS A 47 15.22 -2.79 -10.94
N PRO A 48 15.16 -1.49 -10.61
CA PRO A 48 13.90 -0.76 -10.57
C PRO A 48 13.28 -0.62 -11.97
N HIS A 49 11.98 -0.88 -12.06
CA HIS A 49 11.17 -0.72 -13.26
C HIS A 49 9.89 0.03 -12.95
N ALA A 50 9.43 0.85 -13.91
CA ALA A 50 8.08 1.38 -13.92
C ALA A 50 7.22 0.56 -14.89
N ILE A 51 6.14 -0.06 -14.39
CA ILE A 51 5.29 -0.97 -15.17
C ILE A 51 3.88 -0.43 -15.17
N LEU A 52 3.31 -0.23 -16.37
CA LEU A 52 1.91 0.15 -16.56
C LEU A 52 1.11 -1.04 -17.09
N VAL A 53 0.14 -1.52 -16.31
CA VAL A 53 -0.82 -2.55 -16.75
C VAL A 53 -2.15 -1.89 -17.07
N SER A 54 -2.51 -1.82 -18.34
CA SER A 54 -3.75 -1.19 -18.82
C SER A 54 -4.65 -2.18 -19.56
N GLY A 55 -5.95 -1.91 -19.57
CA GLY A 55 -6.93 -2.74 -20.26
C GLY A 55 -8.36 -2.47 -19.79
N LYS A 56 -9.34 -3.01 -20.50
CA LYS A 56 -10.77 -2.89 -20.16
C LYS A 56 -11.08 -3.59 -18.82
N ARG A 57 -12.25 -3.28 -18.24
CA ARG A 57 -12.76 -4.01 -17.07
C ARG A 57 -12.83 -5.52 -17.40
N GLY A 58 -12.34 -6.37 -16.50
CA GLY A 58 -12.31 -7.83 -16.70
C GLY A 58 -11.17 -8.36 -17.58
N SER A 59 -10.23 -7.51 -18.07
CA SER A 59 -9.10 -7.95 -18.91
C SER A 59 -7.93 -8.57 -18.16
N GLY A 60 -8.03 -8.79 -16.84
CA GLY A 60 -6.98 -9.43 -16.06
C GLY A 60 -5.93 -8.50 -15.44
N LYS A 61 -6.13 -7.16 -15.45
CA LYS A 61 -5.15 -6.21 -14.87
C LYS A 61 -4.75 -6.56 -13.42
N SER A 62 -5.75 -6.71 -12.55
CA SER A 62 -5.52 -7.08 -11.15
C SER A 62 -4.94 -8.49 -11.01
N TYR A 63 -5.32 -9.40 -11.89
CA TYR A 63 -4.74 -10.75 -11.94
C TYR A 63 -3.23 -10.68 -12.27
N THR A 64 -2.84 -9.85 -13.22
CA THR A 64 -1.42 -9.63 -13.57
C THR A 64 -0.63 -9.10 -12.37
N LEU A 65 -1.18 -8.13 -11.61
CA LEU A 65 -0.54 -7.65 -10.38
C LEU A 65 -0.44 -8.74 -9.32
N GLY A 66 -1.46 -9.58 -9.19
CA GLY A 66 -1.45 -10.76 -8.31
C GLY A 66 -0.35 -11.76 -8.70
N VAL A 67 -0.18 -12.04 -10.00
CA VAL A 67 0.91 -12.90 -10.51
C VAL A 67 2.29 -12.33 -10.16
N MET A 68 2.48 -11.01 -10.27
CA MET A 68 3.73 -10.36 -9.88
C MET A 68 3.98 -10.51 -8.37
N ALA A 69 2.99 -10.23 -7.54
CA ALA A 69 3.08 -10.35 -6.09
C ALA A 69 3.36 -11.78 -5.64
N GLU A 70 2.62 -12.73 -6.18
CA GLU A 70 2.81 -14.17 -5.91
C GLU A 70 4.18 -14.65 -6.36
N GLY A 71 4.64 -14.20 -7.53
CA GLY A 71 5.97 -14.49 -8.03
C GLY A 71 7.07 -13.98 -7.10
N ILE A 72 6.94 -12.76 -6.55
CA ILE A 72 7.89 -12.21 -5.57
C ILE A 72 7.81 -12.96 -4.24
N ALA A 73 6.59 -13.25 -3.75
CA ALA A 73 6.39 -13.98 -2.51
C ALA A 73 6.97 -15.40 -2.52
N ASN A 74 7.07 -16.01 -3.71
CA ASN A 74 7.59 -17.36 -3.92
C ASN A 74 9.05 -17.42 -4.38
N LEU A 75 9.79 -16.30 -4.37
CA LEU A 75 11.22 -16.29 -4.62
C LEU A 75 12.00 -17.12 -3.60
N GLU A 76 13.18 -17.56 -4.01
CA GLU A 76 14.12 -18.22 -3.09
C GLU A 76 14.40 -17.33 -1.87
N PRO A 77 14.49 -17.88 -0.66
CA PRO A 77 14.63 -17.09 0.59
C PRO A 77 15.79 -16.08 0.56
N GLU A 78 16.91 -16.45 -0.08
CA GLU A 78 18.11 -15.61 -0.21
C GLU A 78 17.84 -14.32 -1.02
N ILE A 79 16.92 -14.36 -1.98
CA ILE A 79 16.52 -13.21 -2.79
C ILE A 79 15.35 -12.51 -2.12
N LYS A 80 14.32 -13.29 -1.71
CA LYS A 80 13.10 -12.79 -1.10
C LYS A 80 13.37 -11.87 0.09
N GLN A 81 14.28 -12.26 0.98
CA GLN A 81 14.61 -11.48 2.21
C GLN A 81 15.11 -10.04 1.94
N ASN A 82 15.52 -9.73 0.72
CA ASN A 82 16.01 -8.40 0.33
C ASN A 82 14.93 -7.55 -0.36
N ILE A 83 13.71 -8.08 -0.51
CA ILE A 83 12.62 -7.43 -1.23
C ILE A 83 11.41 -7.38 -0.31
N SER A 84 10.79 -6.23 -0.21
CA SER A 84 9.45 -6.07 0.36
C SER A 84 8.49 -5.60 -0.73
N THR A 85 7.24 -6.02 -0.63
CA THR A 85 6.20 -5.64 -1.59
C THR A 85 5.03 -5.00 -0.86
N ILE A 86 4.59 -3.82 -1.31
CA ILE A 86 3.38 -3.17 -0.83
C ILE A 86 2.37 -3.12 -1.97
N ILE A 87 1.16 -3.60 -1.72
CA ILE A 87 0.03 -3.54 -2.66
C ILE A 87 -1.09 -2.75 -2.02
N PHE A 88 -1.53 -1.68 -2.68
CA PHE A 88 -2.74 -0.97 -2.30
C PHE A 88 -3.95 -1.60 -2.99
N ASP A 89 -4.73 -2.35 -2.23
CA ASP A 89 -5.91 -3.06 -2.71
C ASP A 89 -7.17 -2.20 -2.57
N THR A 90 -7.50 -1.47 -3.61
CA THR A 90 -8.68 -0.59 -3.63
C THR A 90 -9.99 -1.34 -3.82
N MET A 91 -9.95 -2.62 -4.18
CA MET A 91 -11.11 -3.45 -4.51
C MET A 91 -11.33 -4.60 -3.53
N GLY A 92 -10.40 -4.88 -2.62
CA GLY A 92 -10.49 -5.97 -1.64
C GLY A 92 -10.46 -7.35 -2.28
N ILE A 93 -9.55 -7.60 -3.21
CA ILE A 93 -9.50 -8.87 -3.95
C ILE A 93 -8.28 -9.72 -3.62
N TYR A 94 -7.18 -9.13 -3.14
CA TYR A 94 -5.92 -9.85 -2.96
C TYR A 94 -5.86 -10.70 -1.68
N TRP A 95 -6.81 -10.55 -0.73
CA TRP A 95 -6.92 -11.47 0.40
C TRP A 95 -7.08 -12.93 -0.04
N SER A 96 -7.65 -13.15 -1.23
CA SER A 96 -7.82 -14.50 -1.81
C SER A 96 -6.49 -15.22 -2.06
N MET A 97 -5.36 -14.50 -2.16
CA MET A 97 -4.03 -15.07 -2.34
C MET A 97 -3.57 -15.92 -1.13
N LYS A 98 -4.19 -15.76 0.04
CA LYS A 98 -3.97 -16.65 1.19
C LYS A 98 -4.48 -18.08 0.96
N ASN A 99 -5.25 -18.29 -0.08
CA ASN A 99 -5.81 -19.60 -0.43
C ASN A 99 -5.29 -20.07 -1.79
N PRO A 100 -5.03 -21.38 -1.96
CA PRO A 100 -4.61 -21.91 -3.25
C PRO A 100 -5.74 -21.77 -4.29
N ASN A 101 -5.38 -21.40 -5.52
CA ASN A 101 -6.33 -21.29 -6.63
C ASN A 101 -6.73 -22.69 -7.15
N LEU A 102 -7.71 -23.31 -6.51
CA LEU A 102 -8.24 -24.61 -6.92
C LEU A 102 -9.20 -24.52 -8.10
N LYS A 103 -9.77 -23.34 -8.36
CA LYS A 103 -10.71 -23.10 -9.46
C LYS A 103 -10.06 -23.31 -10.83
N ASP A 104 -8.83 -22.83 -10.98
CA ASP A 104 -8.09 -22.87 -12.23
C ASP A 104 -7.02 -23.98 -12.25
N ALA A 105 -7.16 -25.01 -11.42
CA ALA A 105 -6.17 -26.08 -11.26
C ALA A 105 -5.77 -26.76 -12.58
N LYS A 106 -6.72 -26.91 -13.54
CA LYS A 106 -6.42 -27.48 -14.87
C LYS A 106 -5.48 -26.57 -15.67
N ILE A 107 -5.76 -25.25 -15.68
CA ILE A 107 -4.93 -24.27 -16.38
C ILE A 107 -3.55 -24.23 -15.75
N LEU A 108 -3.46 -24.23 -14.41
CA LEU A 108 -2.19 -24.25 -13.69
C LEU A 108 -1.37 -25.49 -14.04
N THR A 109 -2.01 -26.66 -14.21
CA THR A 109 -1.32 -27.87 -14.64
C THR A 109 -0.73 -27.74 -16.04
N GLU A 110 -1.43 -27.12 -16.99
CA GLU A 110 -0.91 -26.83 -18.34
C GLU A 110 0.27 -25.85 -18.30
N TRP A 111 0.31 -25.00 -17.29
CA TRP A 111 1.42 -24.09 -17.03
C TRP A 111 2.56 -24.71 -16.21
N GLU A 112 2.41 -25.97 -15.79
CA GLU A 112 3.34 -26.68 -14.91
C GLU A 112 3.50 -26.00 -13.53
N ILE A 113 2.44 -25.32 -13.07
CA ILE A 113 2.37 -24.64 -11.79
C ILE A 113 1.39 -25.40 -10.87
N LYS A 114 1.77 -25.57 -9.62
CA LYS A 114 0.88 -26.15 -8.59
C LYS A 114 0.10 -25.02 -7.90
N PRO A 115 -1.22 -25.24 -7.61
CA PRO A 115 -1.94 -24.31 -6.76
C PRO A 115 -1.25 -24.18 -5.40
N ALA A 116 -0.97 -22.96 -4.98
CA ALA A 116 -0.37 -22.65 -3.69
C ALA A 116 -0.99 -21.38 -3.11
N SER A 117 -0.92 -21.23 -1.80
CA SER A 117 -1.19 -19.96 -1.14
C SER A 117 0.06 -19.08 -1.19
N ALA A 118 -0.11 -17.78 -1.31
CA ALA A 118 0.97 -16.83 -1.15
C ALA A 118 1.12 -16.43 0.33
N ASP A 119 2.36 -16.27 0.76
CA ASP A 119 2.70 -15.73 2.08
C ASP A 119 2.56 -14.21 2.03
N ILE A 120 1.41 -13.72 2.47
CA ILE A 120 1.04 -12.30 2.48
C ILE A 120 0.56 -11.86 3.86
N THR A 121 0.83 -10.61 4.21
CA THR A 121 0.28 -9.95 5.40
C THR A 121 -0.79 -8.95 4.98
N LEU A 122 -2.02 -9.16 5.42
CA LEU A 122 -3.17 -8.34 5.07
C LEU A 122 -3.43 -7.30 6.16
N TYR A 123 -3.30 -6.04 5.81
CA TYR A 123 -3.57 -4.88 6.65
C TYR A 123 -4.96 -4.32 6.36
N ALA A 124 -5.74 -4.07 7.40
CA ALA A 124 -7.03 -3.39 7.29
C ALA A 124 -7.06 -2.13 8.16
N PRO A 125 -7.80 -1.05 7.76
CA PRO A 125 -7.94 0.13 8.59
C PRO A 125 -8.34 -0.22 10.02
N ILE A 126 -7.67 0.38 11.01
CA ILE A 126 -7.85 0.03 12.44
C ILE A 126 -9.31 0.09 12.88
N GLY A 127 -10.09 1.07 12.38
CA GLY A 127 -11.51 1.19 12.69
C GLY A 127 -12.40 0.12 12.04
N LYS A 128 -11.85 -0.72 11.15
CA LYS A 128 -12.54 -1.84 10.49
C LYS A 128 -11.97 -3.21 10.86
N PHE A 129 -10.83 -3.23 11.52
CA PHE A 129 -10.08 -4.45 11.80
C PHE A 129 -10.90 -5.47 12.60
N ASP A 130 -11.49 -5.06 13.73
CA ASP A 130 -12.30 -5.94 14.58
C ASP A 130 -13.57 -6.45 13.87
N GLU A 131 -14.19 -5.59 13.05
CA GLU A 131 -15.36 -5.95 12.25
C GLU A 131 -15.01 -7.04 11.24
N TYR A 132 -13.87 -6.91 10.58
CA TYR A 132 -13.37 -7.87 9.60
C TYR A 132 -13.05 -9.21 10.24
N GLN A 133 -12.35 -9.21 11.37
CA GLN A 133 -12.07 -10.43 12.12
C GLN A 133 -13.35 -11.16 12.53
N LYS A 134 -14.35 -10.42 13.07
CA LYS A 134 -15.66 -11.02 13.45
C LYS A 134 -16.41 -11.60 12.27
N LYS A 135 -16.24 -11.06 11.07
CA LYS A 135 -16.84 -11.56 9.83
C LYS A 135 -16.04 -12.71 9.19
N GLY A 136 -14.91 -13.11 9.79
CA GLY A 136 -14.06 -14.19 9.27
C GLY A 136 -13.17 -13.77 8.09
N PHE A 137 -12.98 -12.47 7.85
CA PHE A 137 -11.97 -12.03 6.87
C PHE A 137 -10.57 -12.29 7.42
N PRO A 138 -9.64 -12.77 6.59
CA PRO A 138 -8.31 -13.19 7.02
C PRO A 138 -7.33 -12.03 7.19
N VAL A 139 -7.74 -10.96 7.89
CA VAL A 139 -6.88 -9.81 8.20
C VAL A 139 -5.87 -10.17 9.29
N ASP A 140 -4.63 -9.71 9.12
CA ASP A 140 -3.54 -10.02 10.04
C ASP A 140 -3.22 -8.87 10.96
N GLN A 141 -3.16 -7.64 10.43
CA GLN A 141 -2.69 -6.47 11.14
C GLN A 141 -3.61 -5.25 10.93
N PRO A 142 -3.80 -4.41 11.95
CA PRO A 142 -4.45 -3.12 11.78
C PRO A 142 -3.51 -2.15 11.06
N LEU A 143 -4.08 -1.32 10.18
CA LEU A 143 -3.41 -0.17 9.58
C LEU A 143 -3.87 1.11 10.26
N ALA A 144 -2.95 1.93 10.71
CA ALA A 144 -3.25 3.26 11.24
C ALA A 144 -2.19 4.29 10.85
N ILE A 145 -2.61 5.54 10.68
CA ILE A 145 -1.75 6.70 10.47
C ILE A 145 -1.68 7.47 11.78
N ARG A 146 -0.48 7.84 12.23
CA ARG A 146 -0.33 8.73 13.38
C ARG A 146 -0.65 10.16 12.98
N PRO A 147 -1.52 10.87 13.73
CA PRO A 147 -1.83 12.26 13.44
C PRO A 147 -0.62 13.20 13.39
N ASN A 148 0.40 12.95 14.21
CA ASN A 148 1.63 13.75 14.28
C ASN A 148 2.58 13.58 13.07
N LEU A 149 2.35 12.60 12.22
CA LEU A 149 3.12 12.46 10.97
C LEU A 149 2.58 13.34 9.84
N MET A 150 1.49 14.05 10.08
CA MET A 150 0.86 14.94 9.11
C MET A 150 1.12 16.40 9.48
N SER A 151 1.70 17.14 8.55
CA SER A 151 1.90 18.57 8.70
C SER A 151 0.59 19.35 8.74
N ALA A 152 0.60 20.55 9.32
CA ALA A 152 -0.54 21.46 9.34
C ALA A 152 -1.06 21.77 7.92
N LYS A 153 -0.16 21.82 6.93
CA LYS A 153 -0.53 21.99 5.51
C LYS A 153 -1.33 20.81 4.99
N GLU A 154 -0.89 19.58 5.24
CA GLU A 154 -1.62 18.38 4.83
C GLU A 154 -3.00 18.29 5.47
N TRP A 155 -3.11 18.67 6.75
CA TRP A 155 -4.39 18.78 7.42
C TRP A 155 -5.30 19.81 6.76
N SER A 156 -4.76 20.99 6.41
CA SER A 156 -5.52 22.06 5.75
C SER A 156 -6.01 21.63 4.36
N GLU A 157 -5.18 20.91 3.60
CA GLU A 157 -5.55 20.34 2.31
C GLU A 157 -6.70 19.33 2.45
N ILE A 158 -6.61 18.39 3.40
CA ILE A 158 -7.67 17.39 3.66
C ILE A 158 -8.98 18.07 4.09
N PHE A 159 -8.89 19.12 4.90
CA PHE A 159 -10.04 19.85 5.38
C PHE A 159 -10.61 20.81 4.34
N ASN A 160 -9.92 21.02 3.24
CA ASN A 160 -10.22 22.07 2.26
C ASN A 160 -10.38 23.43 2.97
N ILE A 161 -9.40 23.76 3.82
CA ILE A 161 -9.27 25.04 4.52
C ILE A 161 -8.25 25.88 3.77
N GLU A 162 -8.61 27.15 3.50
CA GLU A 162 -7.73 28.09 2.81
C GLU A 162 -6.45 28.34 3.63
N GLU A 163 -5.30 28.32 2.98
CA GLU A 163 -3.99 28.60 3.59
C GLU A 163 -4.01 30.03 4.20
N LEU A 164 -3.41 30.17 5.38
CA LEU A 164 -3.38 31.42 6.15
C LEU A 164 -4.74 31.95 6.60
N SER A 165 -5.82 31.18 6.47
CA SER A 165 -7.09 31.51 7.10
C SER A 165 -7.00 31.40 8.62
N PRO A 166 -7.86 32.07 9.39
CA PRO A 166 -7.88 31.93 10.85
C PRO A 166 -8.04 30.49 11.32
N ALA A 167 -8.80 29.67 10.59
CA ALA A 167 -8.99 28.25 10.90
C ALA A 167 -7.71 27.41 10.64
N SER A 168 -6.94 27.71 9.57
CA SER A 168 -5.66 27.04 9.34
C SER A 168 -4.59 27.42 10.36
N LEU A 169 -4.55 28.71 10.76
CA LEU A 169 -3.64 29.19 11.82
C LEU A 169 -3.97 28.59 13.19
N LEU A 170 -5.26 28.41 13.51
CA LEU A 170 -5.70 27.71 14.72
C LEU A 170 -5.21 26.26 14.70
N LEU A 171 -5.37 25.57 13.57
CA LEU A 171 -4.94 24.18 13.41
C LEU A 171 -3.41 24.05 13.55
N GLU A 172 -2.64 24.95 12.95
CA GLU A 172 -1.18 24.98 13.04
C GLU A 172 -0.71 25.19 14.49
N ARG A 173 -1.29 26.16 15.21
CA ARG A 173 -0.98 26.36 16.64
C ARG A 173 -1.32 25.14 17.48
N ALA A 174 -2.49 24.53 17.24
CA ALA A 174 -2.92 23.36 18.00
C ALA A 174 -1.99 22.16 17.75
N ILE A 175 -1.53 21.95 16.52
CA ILE A 175 -0.55 20.91 16.20
C ILE A 175 0.78 21.18 16.91
N SER A 176 1.30 22.40 16.85
CA SER A 176 2.55 22.77 17.55
C SER A 176 2.45 22.51 19.06
N VAL A 177 1.36 22.90 19.68
CA VAL A 177 1.13 22.64 21.12
C VAL A 177 1.03 21.12 21.40
N ALA A 178 0.40 20.36 20.50
CA ALA A 178 0.30 18.91 20.66
C ALA A 178 1.68 18.24 20.57
N GLU A 179 2.51 18.65 19.60
CA GLU A 179 3.88 18.13 19.41
C GLU A 179 4.80 18.46 20.59
N GLU A 180 4.66 19.63 21.20
CA GLU A 180 5.40 19.99 22.41
C GLU A 180 4.98 19.20 23.66
N SER A 181 3.70 18.79 23.71
CA SER A 181 3.11 18.13 24.87
C SER A 181 3.29 16.61 24.83
N GLU A 182 3.19 15.99 23.67
CA GLU A 182 3.18 14.55 23.48
C GLU A 182 3.93 14.19 22.17
N SER A 183 4.84 13.24 22.23
CA SER A 183 5.57 12.75 21.04
C SER A 183 4.63 12.15 19.98
N ASN A 184 3.54 11.52 20.42
CA ASN A 184 2.47 11.00 19.57
C ASN A 184 1.13 11.44 20.15
N PHE A 185 0.49 12.40 19.51
CA PHE A 185 -0.83 12.86 19.94
C PHE A 185 -1.97 12.16 19.20
N SER A 186 -3.12 12.03 19.87
CA SER A 186 -4.35 11.52 19.27
C SER A 186 -5.20 12.64 18.65
N LEU A 187 -6.12 12.30 17.76
CA LEU A 187 -7.13 13.27 17.30
C LEU A 187 -7.94 13.85 18.48
N THR A 188 -8.13 13.08 19.55
CA THR A 188 -8.87 13.51 20.74
C THR A 188 -8.07 14.54 21.52
N SER A 189 -6.74 14.35 21.69
CA SER A 189 -5.85 15.34 22.31
C SER A 189 -5.84 16.64 21.50
N LEU A 190 -5.70 16.55 20.17
CA LEU A 190 -5.73 17.72 19.28
C LEU A 190 -7.07 18.49 19.38
N MET A 191 -8.20 17.78 19.38
CA MET A 191 -9.52 18.41 19.57
C MET A 191 -9.68 19.11 20.92
N LYS A 192 -9.03 18.58 21.97
CA LYS A 192 -9.05 19.21 23.30
C LYS A 192 -8.25 20.53 23.26
N ILE A 193 -7.05 20.53 22.70
CA ILE A 193 -6.21 21.73 22.57
C ILE A 193 -6.97 22.81 21.79
N ILE A 194 -7.60 22.47 20.67
CA ILE A 194 -8.40 23.42 19.86
C ILE A 194 -9.56 24.02 20.66
N LYS A 195 -10.25 23.23 21.51
CA LYS A 195 -11.32 23.74 22.35
C LYS A 195 -10.85 24.71 23.45
N GLU A 196 -9.63 24.54 23.91
CA GLU A 196 -9.02 25.33 24.99
C GLU A 196 -8.26 26.54 24.46
N ASP A 197 -8.13 26.73 23.12
CA ASP A 197 -7.50 27.91 22.52
C ASP A 197 -8.36 29.14 22.77
N LYS A 198 -7.77 30.11 23.51
CA LYS A 198 -8.45 31.33 23.94
C LYS A 198 -8.37 32.47 22.91
N ASP A 199 -7.47 32.33 21.93
CA ASP A 199 -7.21 33.35 20.93
C ASP A 199 -8.02 33.11 19.65
N ALA A 200 -8.66 31.94 19.51
CA ALA A 200 -9.48 31.60 18.37
C ALA A 200 -10.93 32.05 18.55
N ALA A 201 -11.55 32.52 17.47
CA ALA A 201 -12.98 32.79 17.47
C ALA A 201 -13.79 31.48 17.54
N GLU A 202 -14.96 31.51 18.18
CA GLU A 202 -15.82 30.33 18.36
C GLU A 202 -16.23 29.69 17.02
N SER A 203 -16.38 30.51 15.97
CA SER A 203 -16.69 30.04 14.61
C SER A 203 -15.57 29.18 14.04
N GLU A 204 -14.31 29.55 14.23
CA GLU A 204 -13.12 28.85 13.76
C GLU A 204 -12.98 27.52 14.49
N VAL A 205 -13.10 27.53 15.82
CA VAL A 205 -13.10 26.33 16.65
C VAL A 205 -14.16 25.35 16.17
N LYS A 206 -15.39 25.81 15.91
CA LYS A 206 -16.47 24.95 15.40
C LYS A 206 -16.15 24.34 14.04
N ILE A 207 -15.57 25.12 13.11
CA ILE A 207 -15.17 24.62 11.78
C ILE A 207 -14.15 23.51 11.92
N VAL A 208 -13.05 23.75 12.62
CA VAL A 208 -11.95 22.78 12.75
C VAL A 208 -12.39 21.53 13.47
N LEU A 209 -13.15 21.68 14.58
CA LEU A 209 -13.70 20.53 15.31
C LEU A 209 -14.68 19.69 14.47
N SER A 210 -15.49 20.34 13.63
CA SER A 210 -16.40 19.63 12.72
C SER A 210 -15.62 18.77 11.73
N LYS A 211 -14.54 19.31 11.16
CA LYS A 211 -13.64 18.59 10.25
C LYS A 211 -12.93 17.41 10.94
N LEU A 212 -12.35 17.63 12.12
CA LEU A 212 -11.72 16.57 12.92
C LEU A 212 -12.71 15.46 13.30
N ASN A 213 -13.94 15.81 13.65
CA ASN A 213 -14.99 14.82 13.92
C ASN A 213 -15.38 14.00 12.68
N ALA A 214 -15.36 14.59 11.49
CA ALA A 214 -15.62 13.88 10.24
C ALA A 214 -14.54 12.84 9.98
N ILE A 215 -13.25 13.23 10.05
CA ILE A 215 -12.15 12.29 9.78
C ILE A 215 -11.96 11.22 10.86
N LYS A 216 -12.37 11.50 12.11
CA LYS A 216 -12.38 10.47 13.15
C LYS A 216 -13.23 9.26 12.76
N LYS A 217 -14.30 9.48 11.99
CA LYS A 217 -15.17 8.41 11.47
C LYS A 217 -14.49 7.55 10.41
N TRP A 218 -13.42 8.02 9.78
CA TRP A 218 -12.69 7.23 8.78
C TRP A 218 -12.02 6.01 9.39
N GLY A 219 -11.70 6.06 10.71
CA GLY A 219 -11.12 4.92 11.42
C GLY A 219 -9.74 4.53 10.92
N ILE A 220 -8.95 5.50 10.46
CA ILE A 220 -7.57 5.28 10.00
C ILE A 220 -6.52 5.91 10.93
N PHE A 221 -6.91 6.86 11.78
CA PHE A 221 -5.99 7.56 12.67
C PHE A 221 -5.93 6.94 14.06
N ASP A 222 -4.74 6.64 14.53
CA ASP A 222 -4.46 6.17 15.90
C ASP A 222 -3.07 6.66 16.33
N GLU A 223 -2.88 6.99 17.60
CA GLU A 223 -1.61 7.48 18.16
C GLU A 223 -0.47 6.45 18.08
N ARG A 224 -0.80 5.15 18.09
CA ARG A 224 0.19 4.08 17.93
C ARG A 224 0.71 3.99 16.51
N GLY A 225 -0.18 4.20 15.52
CA GLY A 225 0.14 4.13 14.11
C GLY A 225 0.71 2.78 13.66
N THR A 226 0.93 2.66 12.36
CA THR A 226 1.69 1.55 11.76
C THR A 226 3.00 2.11 11.26
N ASP A 227 4.12 1.54 11.73
CA ASP A 227 5.43 1.96 11.27
C ASP A 227 5.70 1.48 9.84
N LEU A 228 6.39 2.27 9.05
CA LEU A 228 6.74 1.89 7.68
C LEU A 228 7.59 0.60 7.66
N SER A 229 8.45 0.40 8.65
CA SER A 229 9.26 -0.82 8.81
C SER A 229 8.42 -2.09 8.92
N GLU A 230 7.20 -1.99 9.49
CA GLU A 230 6.28 -3.12 9.57
C GLU A 230 5.73 -3.51 8.20
N LEU A 231 5.54 -2.51 7.31
CA LEU A 231 5.06 -2.73 5.94
C LEU A 231 6.16 -3.18 4.98
N THR A 232 7.43 -2.87 5.32
CA THR A 232 8.58 -3.05 4.43
C THR A 232 9.60 -4.06 4.95
N THR A 233 9.20 -4.95 5.85
CA THR A 233 10.05 -6.05 6.31
C THR A 233 10.51 -6.91 5.14
N GLY A 234 11.81 -7.19 5.07
CA GLY A 234 12.37 -8.02 4.00
C GLY A 234 11.71 -9.39 3.91
N GLY A 235 11.32 -9.79 2.71
CA GLY A 235 10.58 -11.02 2.46
C GLY A 235 9.07 -10.92 2.60
N GLN A 236 8.55 -9.79 3.10
CA GLN A 236 7.12 -9.60 3.31
C GLN A 236 6.42 -9.04 2.07
N THR A 237 5.24 -9.56 1.80
CA THR A 237 4.26 -8.96 0.88
C THR A 237 3.09 -8.40 1.69
N SER A 238 3.06 -7.08 1.82
CA SER A 238 2.04 -6.33 2.57
C SER A 238 0.92 -5.91 1.64
N ILE A 239 -0.30 -6.36 1.91
CA ILE A 239 -1.51 -5.94 1.18
C ILE A 239 -2.29 -4.99 2.07
N ILE A 240 -2.49 -3.78 1.61
CA ILE A 240 -3.24 -2.73 2.30
C ILE A 240 -4.64 -2.69 1.72
N ASP A 241 -5.60 -3.24 2.46
CA ASP A 241 -6.99 -3.26 2.04
C ASP A 241 -7.65 -1.89 2.24
N LEU A 242 -7.93 -1.23 1.14
CA LEU A 242 -8.61 0.06 1.07
C LEU A 242 -10.07 -0.08 0.58
N SER A 243 -10.55 -1.29 0.39
CA SER A 243 -11.91 -1.56 -0.10
C SER A 243 -13.01 -1.06 0.84
N PRO A 244 -12.82 -0.96 2.19
CA PRO A 244 -13.82 -0.37 3.07
C PRO A 244 -14.24 1.06 2.71
N TYR A 245 -13.39 1.76 1.97
CA TYR A 245 -13.63 3.13 1.53
C TYR A 245 -14.19 3.24 0.11
N ALA A 246 -14.39 2.10 -0.60
CA ALA A 246 -14.80 2.11 -2.01
C ALA A 246 -16.17 2.77 -2.25
N GLU A 247 -17.09 2.67 -1.31
CA GLU A 247 -18.47 3.15 -1.42
C GLU A 247 -18.77 4.30 -0.43
N THR A 248 -17.76 4.91 0.20
CA THR A 248 -17.97 6.06 1.10
C THR A 248 -17.84 7.37 0.35
N ASP A 249 -18.57 8.41 0.77
CA ASP A 249 -18.55 9.74 0.12
C ASP A 249 -17.13 10.33 0.04
N ASP A 250 -16.33 10.14 1.10
CA ASP A 250 -14.94 10.61 1.18
C ASP A 250 -13.93 9.56 0.69
N GLY A 251 -14.39 8.46 0.11
CA GLY A 251 -13.57 7.26 -0.14
C GLY A 251 -12.35 7.48 -1.02
N ASP A 252 -12.50 8.26 -2.09
CA ASP A 252 -11.38 8.57 -2.98
C ASP A 252 -10.31 9.41 -2.26
N MET A 253 -10.73 10.35 -1.43
CA MET A 253 -9.84 11.20 -0.65
C MET A 253 -9.09 10.39 0.41
N ILE A 254 -9.77 9.51 1.13
CA ILE A 254 -9.17 8.64 2.15
C ILE A 254 -8.14 7.71 1.52
N ARG A 255 -8.48 7.07 0.40
CA ARG A 255 -7.56 6.19 -0.33
C ARG A 255 -6.34 6.95 -0.83
N ALA A 256 -6.54 8.13 -1.43
CA ALA A 256 -5.46 8.98 -1.89
C ALA A 256 -4.54 9.41 -0.73
N LEU A 257 -5.10 9.78 0.41
CA LEU A 257 -4.35 10.11 1.62
C LEU A 257 -3.45 8.95 2.06
N ILE A 258 -4.01 7.76 2.23
CA ILE A 258 -3.27 6.58 2.71
C ILE A 258 -2.14 6.23 1.72
N ILE A 259 -2.46 6.15 0.43
CA ILE A 259 -1.48 5.83 -0.61
C ILE A 259 -0.36 6.88 -0.64
N SER A 260 -0.70 8.18 -0.61
CA SER A 260 0.30 9.23 -0.68
C SER A 260 1.16 9.30 0.59
N HIS A 261 0.57 9.10 1.77
CA HIS A 261 1.29 9.10 3.04
C HIS A 261 2.32 7.97 3.09
N ILE A 262 1.91 6.72 2.83
CA ILE A 262 2.81 5.57 2.83
C ILE A 262 3.87 5.70 1.74
N SER A 263 3.49 6.13 0.53
CA SER A 263 4.44 6.28 -0.57
C SER A 263 5.50 7.36 -0.30
N ARG A 264 5.11 8.49 0.29
CA ARG A 264 6.05 9.56 0.67
C ARG A 264 6.99 9.13 1.79
N SER A 265 6.47 8.47 2.81
CA SER A 265 7.29 7.93 3.90
C SER A 265 8.34 6.95 3.36
N TYR A 266 7.93 6.05 2.46
CA TYR A 266 8.83 5.10 1.80
C TYR A 266 9.91 5.80 0.96
N LEU A 267 9.54 6.78 0.15
CA LEU A 267 10.47 7.54 -0.69
C LEU A 267 11.41 8.40 0.14
N GLY A 268 10.91 9.02 1.22
CA GLY A 268 11.70 9.84 2.14
C GLY A 268 12.81 9.03 2.83
N GLU A 269 12.49 7.89 3.43
CA GLU A 269 13.47 7.00 4.07
C GLU A 269 14.52 6.47 3.09
N ASN A 270 14.10 6.10 1.87
CA ASN A 270 15.03 5.60 0.87
C ASN A 270 15.89 6.71 0.23
N ALA A 271 15.40 7.95 0.13
CA ALA A 271 16.20 9.07 -0.35
C ALA A 271 17.48 9.26 0.49
N PHE A 272 17.38 9.13 1.81
CA PHE A 272 18.56 9.19 2.70
C PHE A 272 19.53 8.02 2.47
N ARG A 273 19.04 6.82 2.19
CA ARG A 273 19.89 5.67 1.87
C ARG A 273 20.66 5.84 0.56
N TYR A 274 20.02 6.40 -0.47
CA TYR A 274 20.67 6.68 -1.77
C TYR A 274 21.69 7.81 -1.71
N LEU A 275 21.52 8.78 -0.81
CA LEU A 275 22.45 9.90 -0.65
C LEU A 275 23.63 9.55 0.28
N GLY A 276 23.70 8.35 0.83
CA GLY A 276 24.76 7.94 1.76
C GLY A 276 24.78 8.73 3.08
N VAL A 277 23.69 9.41 3.41
CA VAL A 277 23.53 10.13 4.66
C VAL A 277 22.90 9.17 5.65
N ALA A 278 23.55 8.99 6.80
CA ALA A 278 22.95 8.22 7.90
C ALA A 278 21.63 8.90 8.29
N SER A 279 20.58 8.10 8.41
CA SER A 279 19.30 8.55 8.98
C SER A 279 19.55 9.16 10.35
N PRO A 280 18.98 10.32 10.72
CA PRO A 280 19.14 10.91 12.04
C PRO A 280 18.59 10.02 13.15
#